data_77c2510baaab544015a845f3012992d1
#
_entry.id   77c2510baaab544015a845f3012992d1
#
_cell.length_a   1.000
_cell.length_b   1.000
_cell.length_c   1.000
_cell.angle_alpha   90.00
_cell.angle_beta   90.00
_cell.angle_gamma   90.00
#
_symmetry.space_group_name_H-M   'P 1'
#
loop_
_entity.id
_entity.type
_entity.pdbx_description
1 polymer ?
#
loop_
_entity_poly.entity_id
_entity_poly.type
_entity_poly.pdbx_seq_one_letter_code
_entity_poly.pdbx_strand_id
1 'polypeptide(L)'
;CGAIGNLTARKHYTAKDKIEAANQALAAGIATNCGDTYNDKEVIQAAKDGHINMENLDEVCRTMLRMMFRNELFEKTPNKPLDWNKIYPGWNSDSHKEMARQAARESIVMLENKDNILPLAKDMRTIAVVGPGADDLQPGDYTPKLLPGQLKSVLTGIKQAVGKQTKVVYEQGCDFTSSNGTNIPKAVKAASQSDVVVLVLGDCSTSESTTDVYKTSGENHDYATLILPGKQQELLEAVCATGKPVILILQAGRPYNLSKASELCKAILVNWLSGQEGGPATADVLFGDYNPAGRLPMTFPRHVGQLPLYYNFKTSGRRYEYSDMEFYPLYYFGYGLSYTSFEYSGLKIQEKDNGNVAVQATVKNVGQRAGDEVVQLYITDMYASVKTRITELKDFTRVHLQPGESKTVSFELTPVSYTHLRAHETELHL
;
A
#
# COMPACT_ATOMS: atom_id res chain seq x y z
N CYS A 1 8.23 18.72 4.41
CA CYS A 1 8.07 20.07 4.95
C CYS A 1 9.01 20.31 6.14
N GLY A 2 9.43 21.56 6.36
CA GLY A 2 10.28 21.93 7.51
C GLY A 2 11.72 21.44 7.46
N ALA A 3 12.20 20.90 6.32
CA ALA A 3 13.53 20.29 6.21
C ALA A 3 14.67 21.22 6.63
N ILE A 4 14.62 22.51 6.27
CA ILE A 4 15.65 23.47 6.67
C ILE A 4 15.66 23.65 8.19
N GLY A 5 14.49 23.76 8.84
CA GLY A 5 14.37 23.82 10.29
C GLY A 5 14.90 22.57 11.01
N ASN A 6 14.89 21.43 10.36
CA ASN A 6 15.40 20.18 10.92
C ASN A 6 16.94 20.14 11.01
N LEU A 7 17.66 21.04 10.32
CA LEU A 7 19.12 21.16 10.46
C LEU A 7 19.54 21.67 11.85
N THR A 8 18.64 22.36 12.56
CA THR A 8 18.89 22.84 13.93
C THR A 8 18.73 21.72 14.97
N ALA A 9 19.09 22.03 16.21
CA ALA A 9 19.04 21.11 17.35
C ALA A 9 17.74 20.31 17.46
N ARG A 10 17.83 19.05 17.71
CA ARG A 10 16.88 17.95 17.92
C ARG A 10 16.76 16.93 16.80
N LYS A 11 17.16 17.23 15.53
CA LYS A 11 17.06 16.23 14.48
C LYS A 11 18.39 15.91 13.81
N HIS A 12 19.13 16.94 13.35
CA HIS A 12 20.38 16.69 12.62
C HIS A 12 21.61 17.33 13.26
N TYR A 13 21.47 18.38 14.05
CA TYR A 13 22.57 19.12 14.73
C TYR A 13 23.67 19.63 13.79
N THR A 14 23.33 19.88 12.51
CA THR A 14 24.29 20.41 11.52
C THR A 14 24.31 21.93 11.47
N ALA A 15 23.31 22.56 12.06
CA ALA A 15 23.24 24.03 12.26
C ALA A 15 22.93 24.34 13.72
N LYS A 16 23.61 25.36 14.27
CA LYS A 16 23.40 25.78 15.65
C LYS A 16 22.09 26.53 15.88
N ASP A 17 21.65 27.26 14.84
CA ASP A 17 20.42 28.06 14.83
C ASP A 17 19.81 28.17 13.45
N LYS A 18 18.66 28.84 13.34
CA LYS A 18 17.93 29.02 12.08
C LYS A 18 18.70 29.85 11.05
N ILE A 19 19.56 30.79 11.50
CA ILE A 19 20.34 31.62 10.60
C ILE A 19 21.40 30.78 9.91
N GLU A 20 22.11 29.94 10.66
CA GLU A 20 23.07 29.02 10.09
C GLU A 20 22.39 27.98 9.18
N ALA A 21 21.21 27.43 9.58
CA ALA A 21 20.42 26.53 8.73
C ALA A 21 20.00 27.19 7.42
N ALA A 22 19.57 28.46 7.46
CA ALA A 22 19.24 29.21 6.25
C ALA A 22 20.46 29.42 5.34
N ASN A 23 21.64 29.80 5.91
CA ASN A 23 22.86 29.93 5.13
C ASN A 23 23.32 28.63 4.49
N GLN A 24 23.24 27.49 5.19
CA GLN A 24 23.56 26.16 4.64
C GLN A 24 22.63 25.82 3.48
N ALA A 25 21.34 26.05 3.65
CA ALA A 25 20.35 25.77 2.62
C ALA A 25 20.49 26.63 1.37
N LEU A 26 20.76 27.96 1.56
CA LEU A 26 21.04 28.91 0.47
C LEU A 26 22.33 28.53 -0.28
N ALA A 27 23.37 28.14 0.43
CA ALA A 27 24.64 27.69 -0.17
C ALA A 27 24.46 26.40 -0.99
N ALA A 28 23.52 25.54 -0.59
CA ALA A 28 23.13 24.33 -1.34
C ALA A 28 22.16 24.61 -2.50
N GLY A 29 21.79 25.86 -2.76
CA GLY A 29 20.90 26.25 -3.86
C GLY A 29 19.41 25.98 -3.61
N ILE A 30 18.99 25.80 -2.36
CA ILE A 30 17.58 25.58 -2.01
C ILE A 30 16.83 26.90 -2.10
N ALA A 31 16.06 27.05 -3.17
CA ALA A 31 15.39 28.31 -3.51
C ALA A 31 14.01 28.46 -2.84
N THR A 32 13.40 27.36 -2.39
CA THR A 32 12.08 27.39 -1.74
C THR A 32 12.11 26.65 -0.41
N ASN A 33 11.25 27.09 0.49
CA ASN A 33 11.10 26.50 1.81
C ASN A 33 9.62 26.07 2.03
N CYS A 34 9.40 24.78 2.19
CA CYS A 34 8.12 24.27 2.68
C CYS A 34 8.16 24.25 4.22
N GLY A 35 8.00 25.41 4.83
CA GLY A 35 8.11 25.67 6.26
C GLY A 35 8.45 27.16 6.48
N ASP A 36 8.74 27.56 7.71
CA ASP A 36 8.83 28.96 8.08
C ASP A 36 10.26 29.51 8.20
N THR A 37 11.31 28.72 7.91
CA THR A 37 12.68 29.10 8.18
C THR A 37 13.10 30.40 7.47
N TYR A 38 12.86 30.52 6.16
CA TYR A 38 13.18 31.73 5.41
C TYR A 38 12.27 32.92 5.76
N ASN A 39 11.07 32.68 6.24
CA ASN A 39 10.11 33.68 6.67
C ASN A 39 10.19 34.00 8.16
N ASP A 40 11.11 33.36 8.88
CA ASP A 40 11.31 33.62 10.29
C ASP A 40 11.87 35.04 10.50
N LYS A 41 11.31 35.75 11.48
CA LYS A 41 11.68 37.15 11.75
C LYS A 41 13.16 37.32 12.09
N GLU A 42 13.76 36.33 12.79
CA GLU A 42 15.17 36.33 13.12
C GLU A 42 16.04 36.19 11.88
N VAL A 43 15.66 35.30 10.95
CA VAL A 43 16.38 35.10 9.70
C VAL A 43 16.26 36.31 8.77
N ILE A 44 15.09 36.94 8.69
CA ILE A 44 14.87 38.18 7.94
C ILE A 44 15.70 39.33 8.53
N GLN A 45 15.75 39.45 9.86
CA GLN A 45 16.56 40.46 10.49
C GLN A 45 18.07 40.22 10.28
N ALA A 46 18.49 38.95 10.40
CA ALA A 46 19.87 38.56 10.13
C ALA A 46 20.32 38.88 8.69
N ALA A 47 19.41 38.78 7.72
CA ALA A 47 19.68 39.19 6.34
C ALA A 47 19.92 40.71 6.24
N LYS A 48 19.12 41.51 6.93
CA LYS A 48 19.31 42.98 6.98
C LYS A 48 20.59 43.37 7.67
N ASP A 49 21.01 42.63 8.68
CA ASP A 49 22.22 42.88 9.51
C ASP A 49 23.49 42.28 8.86
N GLY A 50 23.38 41.66 7.68
CA GLY A 50 24.52 41.12 6.94
C GLY A 50 25.00 39.74 7.41
N HIS A 51 24.20 39.03 8.20
CA HIS A 51 24.51 37.68 8.69
C HIS A 51 24.04 36.56 7.76
N ILE A 52 23.33 36.89 6.67
CA ILE A 52 23.00 35.96 5.59
C ILE A 52 23.91 36.25 4.39
N ASN A 53 24.39 35.20 3.73
CA ASN A 53 25.16 35.34 2.50
C ASN A 53 24.25 35.82 1.37
N MET A 54 24.37 37.09 1.00
CA MET A 54 23.51 37.74 0.02
C MET A 54 23.76 37.23 -1.41
N GLU A 55 24.98 36.80 -1.74
CA GLU A 55 25.27 36.20 -3.06
C GLU A 55 24.48 34.90 -3.29
N ASN A 56 24.47 34.03 -2.29
CA ASN A 56 23.70 32.82 -2.31
C ASN A 56 22.18 33.10 -2.37
N LEU A 57 21.72 34.10 -1.59
CA LEU A 57 20.30 34.51 -1.62
C LEU A 57 19.91 35.05 -3.01
N ASP A 58 20.76 35.90 -3.62
CA ASP A 58 20.51 36.42 -4.96
C ASP A 58 20.45 35.30 -6.02
N GLU A 59 21.29 34.27 -5.94
CA GLU A 59 21.32 33.19 -6.87
C GLU A 59 20.05 32.32 -6.75
N VAL A 60 19.58 32.02 -5.55
CA VAL A 60 18.30 31.28 -5.39
C VAL A 60 17.12 32.15 -5.81
N CYS A 61 17.14 33.46 -5.58
CA CYS A 61 16.12 34.38 -6.10
C CYS A 61 16.09 34.39 -7.63
N ARG A 62 17.27 34.47 -8.29
CA ARG A 62 17.35 34.37 -9.77
C ARG A 62 16.76 33.05 -10.27
N THR A 63 17.03 31.96 -9.57
CA THR A 63 16.49 30.65 -9.91
C THR A 63 14.96 30.64 -9.83
N MET A 64 14.38 31.18 -8.77
CA MET A 64 12.93 31.31 -8.61
C MET A 64 12.31 32.22 -9.69
N LEU A 65 12.88 33.40 -9.89
CA LEU A 65 12.40 34.34 -10.91
C LEU A 65 12.46 33.72 -12.32
N ARG A 66 13.56 33.02 -12.65
CA ARG A 66 13.69 32.30 -13.92
C ARG A 66 12.57 31.26 -14.12
N MET A 67 12.24 30.53 -13.08
CA MET A 67 11.11 29.57 -13.11
C MET A 67 9.76 30.30 -13.30
N MET A 68 9.55 31.41 -12.59
CA MET A 68 8.34 32.22 -12.71
C MET A 68 8.17 32.80 -14.12
N PHE A 69 9.25 33.37 -14.71
CA PHE A 69 9.22 33.84 -16.09
C PHE A 69 8.99 32.72 -17.11
N ARG A 70 9.65 31.57 -16.96
CA ARG A 70 9.45 30.42 -17.85
C ARG A 70 8.02 29.88 -17.83
N ASN A 71 7.35 29.99 -16.71
CA ASN A 71 5.95 29.59 -16.54
C ASN A 71 4.95 30.74 -16.81
N GLU A 72 5.42 31.89 -17.27
CA GLU A 72 4.61 33.06 -17.61
C GLU A 72 3.70 33.51 -16.43
N LEU A 73 4.20 33.38 -15.19
CA LEU A 73 3.41 33.71 -14.00
C LEU A 73 3.15 35.21 -13.84
N PHE A 74 3.95 36.05 -14.46
CA PHE A 74 3.75 37.52 -14.43
C PHE A 74 2.68 37.94 -15.41
N GLU A 75 2.53 37.25 -16.54
CA GLU A 75 1.57 37.53 -17.62
C GLU A 75 0.24 36.84 -17.39
N LYS A 76 0.29 35.61 -16.84
CA LYS A 76 -0.88 34.71 -16.74
C LYS A 76 -1.50 34.68 -15.35
N THR A 77 -1.00 35.40 -14.36
CA THR A 77 -1.56 35.36 -13.00
C THR A 77 -2.98 35.91 -13.00
N PRO A 78 -3.99 35.11 -12.74
CA PRO A 78 -5.37 35.59 -12.73
C PRO A 78 -5.60 36.49 -11.54
N ASN A 79 -6.11 37.72 -11.79
CA ASN A 79 -6.52 38.66 -10.76
C ASN A 79 -7.82 38.23 -10.03
N LYS A 80 -8.35 37.06 -10.32
CA LYS A 80 -9.58 36.51 -9.73
C LYS A 80 -9.34 35.13 -9.19
N PRO A 81 -10.05 34.70 -8.14
CA PRO A 81 -10.03 33.34 -7.67
C PRO A 81 -10.27 32.36 -8.83
N LEU A 82 -9.48 31.31 -8.86
CA LEU A 82 -9.62 30.28 -9.90
C LEU A 82 -10.97 29.58 -9.73
N ASP A 83 -11.75 29.54 -10.81
CA ASP A 83 -12.94 28.69 -10.88
C ASP A 83 -12.52 27.28 -11.25
N TRP A 84 -12.34 26.45 -10.25
CA TRP A 84 -11.89 25.07 -10.42
C TRP A 84 -12.78 24.26 -11.35
N ASN A 85 -14.09 24.53 -11.39
CA ASN A 85 -15.02 23.86 -12.28
C ASN A 85 -14.76 24.20 -13.76
N LYS A 86 -14.23 25.41 -14.05
CA LYS A 86 -13.82 25.81 -15.39
C LYS A 86 -12.45 25.30 -15.77
N ILE A 87 -11.54 25.21 -14.81
CA ILE A 87 -10.16 24.75 -15.03
C ILE A 87 -10.11 23.25 -15.16
N TYR A 88 -10.86 22.53 -14.32
CA TYR A 88 -10.93 21.07 -14.31
C TYR A 88 -12.39 20.58 -14.43
N PRO A 89 -13.04 20.78 -15.58
CA PRO A 89 -14.45 20.39 -15.74
C PRO A 89 -14.67 18.88 -15.61
N GLY A 90 -13.61 18.08 -15.73
CA GLY A 90 -13.63 16.63 -15.52
C GLY A 90 -13.27 16.18 -14.11
N TRP A 91 -13.00 17.11 -13.17
CA TRP A 91 -12.62 16.70 -11.81
C TRP A 91 -13.73 15.89 -11.14
N ASN A 92 -13.34 14.73 -10.58
CA ASN A 92 -14.25 13.76 -9.98
C ASN A 92 -15.37 13.28 -10.92
N SER A 93 -15.10 13.26 -12.23
CA SER A 93 -16.01 12.71 -13.23
C SER A 93 -16.19 11.20 -13.06
N ASP A 94 -17.20 10.63 -13.72
CA ASP A 94 -17.43 9.18 -13.65
C ASP A 94 -16.25 8.37 -14.23
N SER A 95 -15.54 8.92 -15.23
CA SER A 95 -14.30 8.30 -15.74
C SER A 95 -13.17 8.30 -14.69
N HIS A 96 -13.03 9.36 -13.90
CA HIS A 96 -12.05 9.39 -12.80
C HIS A 96 -12.42 8.41 -11.69
N LYS A 97 -13.71 8.30 -11.35
CA LYS A 97 -14.18 7.32 -10.36
C LYS A 97 -13.95 5.89 -10.84
N GLU A 98 -14.23 5.59 -12.12
CA GLU A 98 -13.97 4.26 -12.68
C GLU A 98 -12.46 3.95 -12.69
N MET A 99 -11.61 4.90 -13.04
CA MET A 99 -10.16 4.74 -12.96
C MET A 99 -9.70 4.47 -11.51
N ALA A 100 -10.25 5.21 -10.53
CA ALA A 100 -9.98 4.98 -9.11
C ALA A 100 -10.45 3.59 -8.65
N ARG A 101 -11.64 3.14 -9.11
CA ARG A 101 -12.17 1.80 -8.84
C ARG A 101 -11.30 0.72 -9.48
N GLN A 102 -10.85 0.93 -10.72
CA GLN A 102 -9.95 0.01 -11.40
C GLN A 102 -8.62 -0.13 -10.63
N ALA A 103 -8.01 1.00 -10.24
CA ALA A 103 -6.78 0.99 -9.46
C ALA A 103 -6.97 0.27 -8.10
N ALA A 104 -8.09 0.51 -7.42
CA ALA A 104 -8.41 -0.13 -6.16
C ALA A 104 -8.55 -1.65 -6.31
N ARG A 105 -9.38 -2.15 -7.27
CA ARG A 105 -9.56 -3.60 -7.47
C ARG A 105 -8.30 -4.30 -7.94
N GLU A 106 -7.43 -3.64 -8.71
CA GLU A 106 -6.13 -4.17 -9.12
C GLU A 106 -5.12 -4.27 -7.98
N SER A 107 -5.26 -3.42 -6.96
CA SER A 107 -4.38 -3.44 -5.78
C SER A 107 -4.76 -4.49 -4.74
N ILE A 108 -6.02 -4.96 -4.71
CA ILE A 108 -6.48 -5.94 -3.73
C ILE A 108 -5.72 -7.25 -3.89
N VAL A 109 -5.17 -7.74 -2.77
CA VAL A 109 -4.46 -9.01 -2.71
C VAL A 109 -5.28 -10.04 -1.94
N MET A 110 -5.58 -11.17 -2.56
CA MET A 110 -6.21 -12.30 -1.90
C MET A 110 -5.14 -13.21 -1.31
N LEU A 111 -5.11 -13.34 0.03
CA LEU A 111 -4.12 -14.16 0.74
C LEU A 111 -4.63 -15.57 1.03
N GLU A 112 -5.92 -15.70 1.31
CA GLU A 112 -6.56 -16.98 1.63
C GLU A 112 -7.91 -17.08 0.93
N ASN A 113 -8.24 -18.29 0.46
CA ASN A 113 -9.56 -18.64 -0.05
C ASN A 113 -9.85 -20.13 0.16
N LYS A 114 -10.04 -20.51 1.43
CA LYS A 114 -10.28 -21.90 1.83
C LYS A 114 -11.62 -22.38 1.33
N ASP A 115 -11.65 -23.60 0.84
CA ASP A 115 -12.84 -24.27 0.29
C ASP A 115 -13.49 -23.47 -0.87
N ASN A 116 -12.74 -22.56 -1.51
CA ASN A 116 -13.22 -21.66 -2.56
C ASN A 116 -14.48 -20.89 -2.14
N ILE A 117 -14.50 -20.39 -0.89
CA ILE A 117 -15.63 -19.61 -0.36
C ILE A 117 -15.90 -18.33 -1.17
N LEU A 118 -14.84 -17.73 -1.70
CA LEU A 118 -14.94 -16.64 -2.65
C LEU A 118 -14.86 -17.15 -4.10
N PRO A 119 -15.59 -16.54 -5.03
CA PRO A 119 -16.50 -15.41 -4.84
C PRO A 119 -17.83 -15.83 -4.20
N LEU A 120 -18.40 -14.89 -3.42
CA LEU A 120 -19.73 -15.07 -2.81
C LEU A 120 -20.85 -15.00 -3.85
N ALA A 121 -21.93 -15.70 -3.59
CA ALA A 121 -23.16 -15.52 -4.35
C ALA A 121 -23.86 -14.20 -3.97
N LYS A 122 -24.40 -13.47 -4.96
CA LYS A 122 -25.09 -12.18 -4.73
C LYS A 122 -26.51 -12.34 -4.16
N ASP A 123 -27.05 -13.54 -4.15
CA ASP A 123 -28.37 -13.90 -3.68
C ASP A 123 -28.38 -14.59 -2.31
N MET A 124 -27.29 -14.48 -1.56
CA MET A 124 -27.21 -14.95 -0.17
C MET A 124 -28.33 -14.32 0.66
N ARG A 125 -28.90 -15.05 1.59
CA ARG A 125 -30.03 -14.57 2.41
C ARG A 125 -29.61 -13.45 3.36
N THR A 126 -28.47 -13.62 4.06
CA THR A 126 -27.99 -12.65 5.05
C THR A 126 -26.46 -12.55 5.06
N ILE A 127 -25.95 -11.35 4.91
CA ILE A 127 -24.53 -11.03 5.04
C ILE A 127 -24.35 -10.10 6.25
N ALA A 128 -23.53 -10.48 7.21
CA ALA A 128 -23.10 -9.56 8.27
C ALA A 128 -21.81 -8.85 7.81
N VAL A 129 -21.79 -7.52 7.92
CA VAL A 129 -20.62 -6.68 7.68
C VAL A 129 -20.21 -6.09 9.01
N VAL A 130 -19.05 -6.48 9.52
CA VAL A 130 -18.64 -6.25 10.90
C VAL A 130 -17.28 -5.58 10.94
N GLY A 131 -17.02 -4.79 11.95
CA GLY A 131 -15.71 -4.20 12.21
C GLY A 131 -15.67 -2.68 12.07
N PRO A 132 -14.65 -2.02 12.65
CA PRO A 132 -14.51 -0.57 12.62
C PRO A 132 -14.35 -0.01 11.21
N GLY A 133 -13.68 -0.74 10.31
CA GLY A 133 -13.47 -0.35 8.91
C GLY A 133 -14.66 -0.66 7.99
N ALA A 134 -15.73 -1.30 8.49
CA ALA A 134 -16.85 -1.74 7.64
C ALA A 134 -17.60 -0.58 6.98
N ASP A 135 -17.88 0.47 7.75
CA ASP A 135 -18.56 1.70 7.26
C ASP A 135 -17.65 2.94 7.35
N ASP A 136 -16.40 2.78 7.72
CA ASP A 136 -15.40 3.83 7.82
C ASP A 136 -14.17 3.45 6.97
N LEU A 137 -14.19 3.86 5.71
CA LEU A 137 -13.08 3.66 4.78
C LEU A 137 -11.97 4.66 5.11
N GLN A 138 -10.79 4.15 5.43
CA GLN A 138 -9.63 4.96 5.77
C GLN A 138 -8.90 5.44 4.50
N PRO A 139 -8.90 6.76 4.20
CA PRO A 139 -8.31 7.26 2.95
C PRO A 139 -6.79 7.40 3.00
N GLY A 140 -6.17 7.31 4.17
CA GLY A 140 -4.76 7.61 4.40
C GLY A 140 -4.51 9.03 4.88
N ASP A 141 -3.32 9.27 5.42
CA ASP A 141 -2.91 10.61 5.87
C ASP A 141 -2.70 11.55 4.67
N TYR A 142 -2.73 12.84 4.90
CA TYR A 142 -2.68 13.90 3.88
C TYR A 142 -3.81 13.87 2.84
N THR A 143 -4.83 13.04 3.01
CA THR A 143 -6.01 13.11 2.15
C THR A 143 -6.71 14.46 2.37
N PRO A 144 -7.00 15.23 1.30
CA PRO A 144 -7.75 16.47 1.43
C PRO A 144 -9.14 16.19 2.01
N LYS A 145 -9.74 17.22 2.64
CA LYS A 145 -11.12 17.10 3.14
C LYS A 145 -12.06 16.72 1.99
N LEU A 146 -12.67 15.57 2.12
CA LEU A 146 -13.58 15.03 1.15
C LEU A 146 -15.00 15.53 1.39
N LEU A 147 -15.79 15.64 0.33
CA LEU A 147 -17.22 15.94 0.46
C LEU A 147 -17.97 14.69 0.96
N PRO A 148 -19.08 14.87 1.71
CA PRO A 148 -19.90 13.75 2.16
C PRO A 148 -20.29 12.83 1.00
N GLY A 149 -20.15 11.51 1.20
CA GLY A 149 -20.47 10.48 0.20
C GLY A 149 -19.42 10.28 -0.90
N GLN A 150 -18.29 10.97 -0.88
CA GLN A 150 -17.17 10.69 -1.80
C GLN A 150 -16.44 9.42 -1.44
N LEU A 151 -16.27 9.13 -0.15
CA LEU A 151 -15.74 7.84 0.31
C LEU A 151 -16.87 6.80 0.33
N LYS A 152 -16.67 5.70 -0.36
CA LYS A 152 -17.62 4.58 -0.37
C LYS A 152 -17.06 3.44 0.46
N SER A 153 -17.67 3.20 1.60
CA SER A 153 -17.28 2.13 2.52
C SER A 153 -17.49 0.73 1.94
N VAL A 154 -16.86 -0.28 2.56
CA VAL A 154 -17.08 -1.69 2.21
C VAL A 154 -18.56 -2.05 2.37
N LEU A 155 -19.22 -1.57 3.43
CA LEU A 155 -20.66 -1.74 3.65
C LEU A 155 -21.48 -1.16 2.49
N THR A 156 -21.12 0.04 2.03
CA THR A 156 -21.78 0.69 0.88
C THR A 156 -21.58 -0.13 -0.39
N GLY A 157 -20.36 -0.58 -0.67
CA GLY A 157 -20.06 -1.43 -1.83
C GLY A 157 -20.85 -2.74 -1.83
N ILE A 158 -20.91 -3.44 -0.70
CA ILE A 158 -21.69 -4.68 -0.56
C ILE A 158 -23.18 -4.41 -0.78
N LYS A 159 -23.76 -3.38 -0.14
CA LYS A 159 -25.18 -3.01 -0.32
C LYS A 159 -25.53 -2.69 -1.78
N GLN A 160 -24.61 -2.11 -2.54
CA GLN A 160 -24.80 -1.81 -3.95
C GLN A 160 -24.69 -3.05 -4.86
N ALA A 161 -23.85 -4.02 -4.47
CA ALA A 161 -23.57 -5.21 -5.28
C ALA A 161 -24.65 -6.29 -5.15
N VAL A 162 -25.35 -6.39 -4.01
CA VAL A 162 -26.34 -7.42 -3.74
C VAL A 162 -27.77 -7.00 -4.11
N GLY A 163 -28.64 -7.98 -4.37
CA GLY A 163 -30.05 -7.74 -4.65
C GLY A 163 -30.87 -7.37 -3.41
N LYS A 164 -32.10 -6.85 -3.64
CA LYS A 164 -33.01 -6.44 -2.55
C LYS A 164 -33.41 -7.58 -1.60
N GLN A 165 -33.29 -8.83 -2.04
CA GLN A 165 -33.59 -10.02 -1.24
C GLN A 165 -32.48 -10.37 -0.24
N THR A 166 -31.28 -9.85 -0.41
CA THR A 166 -30.17 -10.08 0.51
C THR A 166 -30.20 -9.08 1.64
N LYS A 167 -30.34 -9.58 2.86
CA LYS A 167 -30.27 -8.75 4.06
C LYS A 167 -28.79 -8.49 4.42
N VAL A 168 -28.39 -7.21 4.43
CA VAL A 168 -27.08 -6.79 4.90
C VAL A 168 -27.23 -6.20 6.29
N VAL A 169 -26.57 -6.82 7.29
CA VAL A 169 -26.59 -6.40 8.69
C VAL A 169 -25.22 -5.81 9.04
N TYR A 170 -25.21 -4.63 9.61
CA TYR A 170 -23.98 -3.95 10.03
C TYR A 170 -23.88 -3.85 11.54
N GLU A 171 -22.68 -4.15 12.07
CA GLU A 171 -22.32 -3.88 13.46
C GLU A 171 -20.83 -3.52 13.52
N GLN A 172 -20.50 -2.40 14.13
CA GLN A 172 -19.11 -1.96 14.27
C GLN A 172 -18.26 -2.91 15.12
N GLY A 173 -18.84 -3.43 16.22
CA GLY A 173 -18.18 -4.37 17.12
C GLY A 173 -17.18 -3.73 18.07
N CYS A 174 -16.22 -2.96 17.58
CA CYS A 174 -15.27 -2.19 18.37
C CYS A 174 -14.81 -0.95 17.59
N ASP A 175 -14.10 -0.04 18.25
CA ASP A 175 -13.37 1.04 17.60
C ASP A 175 -12.01 0.56 17.08
N PHE A 176 -11.32 1.38 16.28
CA PHE A 176 -10.00 1.01 15.74
C PHE A 176 -8.96 0.83 16.83
N THR A 177 -8.92 1.73 17.81
CA THR A 177 -7.83 1.77 18.81
C THR A 177 -8.32 1.74 20.27
N SER A 178 -9.56 2.11 20.52
CA SER A 178 -10.11 2.19 21.86
C SER A 178 -10.34 0.83 22.52
N SER A 179 -10.12 0.77 23.81
CA SER A 179 -10.58 -0.32 24.66
C SER A 179 -12.00 -0.13 25.19
N ASN A 180 -12.59 1.07 24.98
CA ASN A 180 -13.92 1.44 25.45
C ASN A 180 -14.96 1.30 24.33
N GLY A 181 -16.25 1.30 24.69
CA GLY A 181 -17.35 1.34 23.72
C GLY A 181 -17.51 0.06 22.89
N THR A 182 -17.01 -1.06 23.33
CA THR A 182 -17.04 -2.31 22.59
C THR A 182 -18.46 -2.86 22.47
N ASN A 183 -18.93 -3.08 21.25
CA ASN A 183 -20.19 -3.74 20.93
C ASN A 183 -19.96 -5.16 20.40
N ILE A 184 -18.89 -5.83 20.81
CA ILE A 184 -18.55 -7.20 20.39
C ILE A 184 -19.73 -8.17 20.53
N PRO A 185 -20.51 -8.19 21.63
CA PRO A 185 -21.67 -9.07 21.72
C PRO A 185 -22.75 -8.84 20.64
N LYS A 186 -22.95 -7.59 20.20
CA LYS A 186 -23.88 -7.29 19.09
C LYS A 186 -23.35 -7.80 17.75
N ALA A 187 -22.04 -7.63 17.50
CA ALA A 187 -21.36 -8.15 16.33
C ALA A 187 -21.42 -9.68 16.26
N VAL A 188 -21.18 -10.37 17.38
CA VAL A 188 -21.33 -11.83 17.52
C VAL A 188 -22.78 -12.26 17.23
N LYS A 189 -23.76 -11.55 17.75
CA LYS A 189 -25.18 -11.82 17.45
C LYS A 189 -25.48 -11.65 15.94
N ALA A 190 -25.03 -10.58 15.32
CA ALA A 190 -25.19 -10.36 13.89
C ALA A 190 -24.51 -11.48 13.07
N ALA A 191 -23.29 -11.84 13.43
CA ALA A 191 -22.53 -12.92 12.82
C ALA A 191 -23.28 -14.26 12.92
N SER A 192 -23.73 -14.66 14.10
CA SER A 192 -24.40 -15.94 14.33
C SER A 192 -25.70 -16.10 13.54
N GLN A 193 -26.36 -15.01 13.17
CA GLN A 193 -27.61 -14.96 12.42
C GLN A 193 -27.41 -14.79 10.89
N SER A 194 -26.19 -14.76 10.41
CA SER A 194 -25.85 -14.57 9.01
C SER A 194 -25.38 -15.87 8.33
N ASP A 195 -25.39 -15.87 7.00
CA ASP A 195 -24.84 -16.97 6.20
C ASP A 195 -23.31 -16.83 6.07
N VAL A 196 -22.81 -15.60 6.02
CA VAL A 196 -21.40 -15.25 5.95
C VAL A 196 -21.13 -13.93 6.66
N VAL A 197 -19.92 -13.76 7.15
CA VAL A 197 -19.44 -12.53 7.80
C VAL A 197 -18.31 -11.93 6.99
N VAL A 198 -18.45 -10.65 6.62
CA VAL A 198 -17.36 -9.82 6.10
C VAL A 198 -16.87 -8.96 7.27
N LEU A 199 -15.68 -9.26 7.76
CA LEU A 199 -15.06 -8.61 8.91
C LEU A 199 -13.98 -7.64 8.41
N VAL A 200 -14.13 -6.34 8.68
CA VAL A 200 -13.24 -5.28 8.17
C VAL A 200 -12.44 -4.68 9.32
N LEU A 201 -11.16 -4.97 9.34
CA LEU A 201 -10.21 -4.57 10.38
C LEU A 201 -9.00 -3.85 9.79
N GLY A 202 -8.22 -3.18 10.62
CA GLY A 202 -6.95 -2.58 10.20
C GLY A 202 -6.59 -1.27 10.86
N ASP A 203 -5.98 -0.39 10.06
CA ASP A 203 -5.47 0.92 10.49
C ASP A 203 -6.55 2.00 10.58
N CYS A 204 -6.27 3.00 11.43
CA CYS A 204 -6.95 4.28 11.49
C CYS A 204 -5.96 5.39 11.13
N SER A 205 -6.10 6.00 9.97
CA SER A 205 -5.30 7.16 9.56
C SER A 205 -6.03 8.47 9.77
N THR A 206 -7.29 8.51 9.35
CA THR A 206 -8.18 9.65 9.52
C THR A 206 -9.60 9.13 9.65
N SER A 207 -10.29 9.42 10.73
CA SER A 207 -11.69 9.05 10.88
C SER A 207 -12.53 10.28 11.22
N GLU A 208 -13.62 10.48 10.48
CA GLU A 208 -14.63 11.50 10.82
C GLU A 208 -15.62 10.99 11.88
N SER A 209 -15.69 9.68 12.08
CA SER A 209 -16.71 9.02 12.90
C SER A 209 -16.24 8.61 14.29
N THR A 210 -14.92 8.54 14.53
CA THR A 210 -14.37 8.09 15.81
C THR A 210 -14.03 9.27 16.71
N THR A 211 -14.46 9.19 17.96
CA THR A 211 -14.01 10.06 19.05
C THR A 211 -12.59 9.71 19.51
N ASP A 212 -12.02 8.67 18.93
CA ASP A 212 -10.67 8.17 19.26
C ASP A 212 -9.62 9.02 18.54
N VAL A 213 -8.85 9.74 19.32
CA VAL A 213 -7.84 10.71 18.87
C VAL A 213 -6.58 10.01 18.35
N TYR A 214 -6.47 8.70 18.50
CA TYR A 214 -5.26 7.96 18.21
C TYR A 214 -5.27 7.34 16.81
N LYS A 215 -4.51 7.94 15.91
CA LYS A 215 -4.16 7.36 14.63
C LYS A 215 -3.20 6.18 14.83
N THR A 216 -3.33 5.15 14.00
CA THR A 216 -2.40 4.02 13.96
C THR A 216 -1.38 4.13 12.83
N SER A 217 -1.65 5.00 11.85
CA SER A 217 -0.80 5.25 10.69
C SER A 217 -0.88 6.72 10.28
N GLY A 218 0.15 7.20 9.58
CA GLY A 218 0.29 8.57 9.13
C GLY A 218 1.60 9.20 9.59
N GLU A 219 1.83 10.46 9.25
CA GLU A 219 3.04 11.16 9.65
C GLU A 219 3.16 11.28 11.19
N ASN A 220 4.29 10.86 11.72
CA ASN A 220 4.58 10.80 13.16
C ASN A 220 3.68 9.86 13.98
N HIS A 221 2.95 8.97 13.33
CA HIS A 221 2.12 7.96 13.98
C HIS A 221 2.52 6.57 13.50
N ASP A 222 3.05 5.76 14.40
CA ASP A 222 3.46 4.39 14.11
C ASP A 222 3.20 3.47 15.30
N TYR A 223 3.17 2.16 15.01
CA TYR A 223 2.98 1.11 16.00
C TYR A 223 4.24 0.26 16.12
N ALA A 224 4.70 0.05 17.35
CA ALA A 224 5.85 -0.80 17.65
C ALA A 224 5.56 -2.29 17.50
N THR A 225 4.28 -2.68 17.42
CA THR A 225 3.84 -4.06 17.28
C THR A 225 3.12 -4.28 15.96
N LEU A 226 2.99 -5.53 15.54
CA LEU A 226 2.22 -5.91 14.34
C LEU A 226 0.90 -6.63 14.70
N ILE A 227 0.40 -6.44 15.91
CA ILE A 227 -0.93 -6.93 16.30
C ILE A 227 -1.99 -5.87 15.96
N LEU A 228 -3.19 -6.32 15.62
CA LEU A 228 -4.31 -5.44 15.35
C LEU A 228 -4.60 -4.53 16.57
N PRO A 229 -4.77 -3.21 16.35
CA PRO A 229 -4.95 -2.26 17.44
C PRO A 229 -6.24 -2.47 18.22
N GLY A 230 -6.29 -1.91 19.44
CA GLY A 230 -7.49 -1.88 20.28
C GLY A 230 -8.04 -3.27 20.56
N LYS A 231 -9.33 -3.45 20.30
CA LYS A 231 -10.09 -4.70 20.50
C LYS A 231 -10.33 -5.49 19.22
N GLN A 232 -9.66 -5.15 18.14
CA GLN A 232 -9.89 -5.78 16.84
C GLN A 232 -9.53 -7.28 16.82
N GLN A 233 -8.47 -7.67 17.54
CA GLN A 233 -8.10 -9.09 17.67
C GLN A 233 -9.18 -9.88 18.44
N GLU A 234 -9.71 -9.31 19.53
CA GLU A 234 -10.78 -9.90 20.32
C GLU A 234 -12.08 -10.04 19.50
N LEU A 235 -12.40 -9.03 18.69
CA LEU A 235 -13.54 -9.05 17.77
C LEU A 235 -13.39 -10.17 16.72
N LEU A 236 -12.20 -10.31 16.10
CA LEU A 236 -11.91 -11.38 15.16
C LEU A 236 -12.20 -12.76 15.77
N GLU A 237 -11.62 -13.02 16.93
CA GLU A 237 -11.75 -14.32 17.61
C GLU A 237 -13.20 -14.60 18.01
N ALA A 238 -13.89 -13.61 18.58
CA ALA A 238 -15.29 -13.75 19.00
C ALA A 238 -16.24 -14.00 17.82
N VAL A 239 -16.01 -13.31 16.69
CA VAL A 239 -16.83 -13.50 15.47
C VAL A 239 -16.54 -14.88 14.85
N CYS A 240 -15.29 -15.29 14.76
CA CYS A 240 -14.94 -16.62 14.24
C CYS A 240 -15.47 -17.75 15.12
N ALA A 241 -15.56 -17.55 16.44
CA ALA A 241 -16.11 -18.53 17.38
C ALA A 241 -17.62 -18.83 17.15
N THR A 242 -18.32 -18.02 16.38
CA THR A 242 -19.71 -18.30 15.96
C THR A 242 -19.84 -19.51 15.02
N GLY A 243 -18.74 -20.01 14.46
CA GLY A 243 -18.70 -21.09 13.48
C GLY A 243 -19.19 -20.72 12.09
N LYS A 244 -19.52 -19.43 11.86
CA LYS A 244 -19.89 -18.93 10.53
C LYS A 244 -18.67 -18.70 9.67
N PRO A 245 -18.77 -18.84 8.33
CA PRO A 245 -17.68 -18.46 7.44
C PRO A 245 -17.35 -16.99 7.59
N VAL A 246 -16.08 -16.67 7.91
CA VAL A 246 -15.59 -15.29 8.07
C VAL A 246 -14.59 -14.97 6.96
N ILE A 247 -14.81 -13.84 6.30
CA ILE A 247 -13.92 -13.25 5.31
C ILE A 247 -13.33 -12.00 5.94
N LEU A 248 -12.03 -12.00 6.17
CA LEU A 248 -11.33 -10.83 6.68
C LEU A 248 -10.94 -9.89 5.52
N ILE A 249 -11.29 -8.62 5.65
CA ILE A 249 -10.79 -7.52 4.84
C ILE A 249 -9.84 -6.71 5.71
N LEU A 250 -8.56 -6.72 5.38
CA LEU A 250 -7.55 -5.90 6.05
C LEU A 250 -7.39 -4.56 5.33
N GLN A 251 -7.79 -3.47 5.99
CA GLN A 251 -7.53 -2.10 5.55
C GLN A 251 -6.30 -1.55 6.28
N ALA A 252 -5.12 -1.69 5.71
CA ALA A 252 -3.89 -1.28 6.39
C ALA A 252 -2.76 -0.97 5.42
N GLY A 253 -1.93 0.00 5.76
CA GLY A 253 -0.68 0.29 5.05
C GLY A 253 0.52 -0.54 5.53
N ARG A 254 0.31 -1.48 6.46
CA ARG A 254 1.37 -2.30 7.06
C ARG A 254 1.02 -3.79 7.11
N PRO A 255 2.03 -4.69 7.19
CA PRO A 255 1.82 -6.12 7.27
C PRO A 255 1.54 -6.54 8.71
N TYR A 256 0.29 -6.48 9.14
CA TYR A 256 -0.12 -7.00 10.45
C TYR A 256 0.15 -8.50 10.58
N ASN A 257 0.35 -8.96 11.82
CA ASN A 257 0.38 -10.38 12.13
C ASN A 257 -1.02 -10.99 11.93
N LEU A 258 -1.18 -11.72 10.84
CA LEU A 258 -2.43 -12.38 10.47
C LEU A 258 -2.44 -13.88 10.81
N SER A 259 -1.50 -14.38 11.61
CA SER A 259 -1.41 -15.82 11.92
C SER A 259 -2.73 -16.38 12.46
N LYS A 260 -3.37 -15.65 13.38
CA LYS A 260 -4.66 -16.07 13.93
C LYS A 260 -5.81 -15.95 12.91
N ALA A 261 -5.78 -14.92 12.09
CA ALA A 261 -6.76 -14.77 11.01
C ALA A 261 -6.60 -15.87 9.95
N SER A 262 -5.36 -16.20 9.56
CA SER A 262 -5.07 -17.33 8.67
C SER A 262 -5.59 -18.66 9.21
N GLU A 263 -5.56 -18.87 10.51
CA GLU A 263 -6.08 -20.07 11.15
C GLU A 263 -7.61 -20.13 11.11
N LEU A 264 -8.28 -19.02 11.47
CA LEU A 264 -9.71 -18.96 11.77
C LEU A 264 -10.58 -18.55 10.57
N CYS A 265 -10.10 -17.67 9.70
CA CYS A 265 -10.90 -17.15 8.59
C CYS A 265 -10.93 -18.12 7.39
N LYS A 266 -12.02 -18.04 6.62
CA LYS A 266 -12.17 -18.78 5.37
C LYS A 266 -11.52 -18.07 4.18
N ALA A 267 -11.48 -16.73 4.21
CA ALA A 267 -10.75 -15.93 3.22
C ALA A 267 -10.15 -14.69 3.86
N ILE A 268 -9.06 -14.20 3.28
CA ILE A 268 -8.38 -12.97 3.69
C ILE A 268 -8.05 -12.15 2.45
N LEU A 269 -8.53 -10.91 2.42
CA LEU A 269 -8.19 -9.90 1.42
C LEU A 269 -7.44 -8.76 2.08
N VAL A 270 -6.37 -8.27 1.45
CA VAL A 270 -5.69 -7.04 1.83
C VAL A 270 -6.13 -5.94 0.88
N ASN A 271 -6.83 -4.96 1.43
CA ASN A 271 -7.39 -3.84 0.67
C ASN A 271 -6.49 -2.60 0.66
N TRP A 272 -5.46 -2.58 1.49
CA TRP A 272 -4.63 -1.40 1.70
C TRP A 272 -5.46 -0.17 2.13
N LEU A 273 -5.06 1.02 1.67
CA LEU A 273 -5.82 2.27 1.75
C LEU A 273 -6.31 2.60 0.33
N SER A 274 -7.41 1.99 -0.06
CA SER A 274 -7.85 1.86 -1.47
C SER A 274 -8.59 3.08 -2.04
N GLY A 275 -8.60 4.22 -1.31
CA GLY A 275 -9.17 5.47 -1.82
C GLY A 275 -10.70 5.47 -1.92
N GLN A 276 -11.25 6.49 -2.61
CA GLN A 276 -12.69 6.78 -2.59
C GLN A 276 -13.59 5.66 -3.12
N GLU A 277 -13.12 4.83 -4.03
CA GLU A 277 -13.88 3.73 -4.64
C GLU A 277 -13.50 2.35 -4.05
N GLY A 278 -12.80 2.34 -2.91
CA GLY A 278 -12.33 1.12 -2.26
C GLY A 278 -13.44 0.14 -1.89
N GLY A 279 -14.56 0.63 -1.37
CA GLY A 279 -15.69 -0.24 -1.02
C GLY A 279 -16.32 -0.95 -2.21
N PRO A 280 -16.70 -0.26 -3.31
CA PRO A 280 -17.14 -0.89 -4.55
C PRO A 280 -16.12 -1.86 -5.14
N ALA A 281 -14.82 -1.50 -5.15
CA ALA A 281 -13.77 -2.39 -5.62
C ALA A 281 -13.67 -3.68 -4.79
N THR A 282 -13.81 -3.56 -3.46
CA THR A 282 -13.89 -4.72 -2.56
C THR A 282 -15.08 -5.62 -2.89
N ALA A 283 -16.25 -5.01 -3.13
CA ALA A 283 -17.43 -5.76 -3.50
C ALA A 283 -17.27 -6.48 -4.85
N ASP A 284 -16.63 -5.85 -5.84
CA ASP A 284 -16.31 -6.50 -7.12
C ASP A 284 -15.50 -7.78 -6.93
N VAL A 285 -14.51 -7.73 -6.04
CA VAL A 285 -13.71 -8.93 -5.70
C VAL A 285 -14.57 -9.92 -4.92
N LEU A 286 -15.26 -9.51 -3.86
CA LEU A 286 -16.05 -10.40 -3.02
C LEU A 286 -17.09 -11.22 -3.81
N PHE A 287 -17.73 -10.60 -4.81
CA PHE A 287 -18.78 -11.22 -5.61
C PHE A 287 -18.34 -11.74 -6.99
N GLY A 288 -17.04 -11.62 -7.30
CA GLY A 288 -16.45 -12.17 -8.52
C GLY A 288 -16.72 -11.38 -9.79
N ASP A 289 -17.16 -10.13 -9.68
CA ASP A 289 -17.23 -9.19 -10.81
C ASP A 289 -15.81 -8.81 -11.27
N TYR A 290 -14.84 -8.97 -10.41
CA TYR A 290 -13.42 -8.84 -10.69
C TYR A 290 -12.63 -9.99 -10.07
N ASN A 291 -11.76 -10.61 -10.87
CA ASN A 291 -10.87 -11.68 -10.41
C ASN A 291 -9.58 -11.06 -9.86
N PRO A 292 -9.27 -11.16 -8.55
CA PRO A 292 -8.10 -10.52 -7.97
C PRO A 292 -6.79 -11.05 -8.56
N ALA A 293 -5.85 -10.14 -8.79
CA ALA A 293 -4.52 -10.44 -9.32
C ALA A 293 -3.41 -9.67 -8.58
N GLY A 294 -3.74 -8.96 -7.53
CA GLY A 294 -2.76 -8.23 -6.71
C GLY A 294 -1.72 -9.16 -6.11
N ARG A 295 -0.49 -8.65 -5.95
CA ARG A 295 0.62 -9.35 -5.31
C ARG A 295 1.19 -8.51 -4.18
N LEU A 296 1.61 -9.17 -3.10
CA LEU A 296 2.17 -8.48 -1.94
C LEU A 296 3.47 -7.74 -2.31
N PRO A 297 3.54 -6.42 -2.08
CA PRO A 297 4.76 -5.63 -2.29
C PRO A 297 5.71 -5.71 -1.08
N MET A 298 5.36 -6.46 -0.06
CA MET A 298 6.15 -6.69 1.15
C MET A 298 5.86 -8.07 1.75
N THR A 299 6.80 -8.57 2.54
CA THR A 299 6.64 -9.82 3.27
C THR A 299 5.77 -9.62 4.51
N PHE A 300 4.83 -10.52 4.77
CA PHE A 300 4.00 -10.52 5.99
C PHE A 300 4.62 -11.45 7.03
N PRO A 301 5.08 -10.92 8.17
CA PRO A 301 5.68 -11.71 9.23
C PRO A 301 4.63 -12.45 10.08
N ARG A 302 5.06 -13.48 10.76
CA ARG A 302 4.27 -14.15 11.82
C ARG A 302 4.34 -13.40 13.14
N HIS A 303 5.45 -12.70 13.38
CA HIS A 303 5.68 -11.96 14.62
C HIS A 303 6.65 -10.80 14.37
N VAL A 304 6.49 -9.73 15.15
CA VAL A 304 7.38 -8.55 15.08
C VAL A 304 8.86 -8.89 15.33
N GLY A 305 9.13 -9.95 16.10
CA GLY A 305 10.49 -10.44 16.36
C GLY A 305 11.22 -10.97 15.13
N GLN A 306 10.53 -11.18 13.99
CA GLN A 306 11.18 -11.53 12.72
C GLN A 306 11.79 -10.33 12.00
N LEU A 307 11.44 -9.10 12.40
CA LEU A 307 11.94 -7.91 11.72
C LEU A 307 13.42 -7.64 12.02
N PRO A 308 14.21 -7.16 11.04
CA PRO A 308 13.84 -6.84 9.66
C PRO A 308 13.68 -8.10 8.79
N LEU A 309 12.59 -8.18 8.03
CA LEU A 309 12.24 -9.34 7.20
C LEU A 309 12.17 -8.95 5.72
N TYR A 310 13.31 -9.01 5.05
CA TYR A 310 13.42 -8.71 3.62
C TYR A 310 13.25 -9.97 2.80
N TYR A 311 12.46 -9.95 1.73
CA TYR A 311 12.31 -11.10 0.81
C TYR A 311 13.64 -11.51 0.18
N ASN A 312 14.53 -10.54 0.00
CA ASN A 312 15.84 -10.67 -0.66
C ASN A 312 17.00 -10.56 0.35
N PHE A 313 16.83 -11.09 1.56
CA PHE A 313 17.86 -11.02 2.59
C PHE A 313 19.16 -11.72 2.18
N LYS A 314 20.26 -11.39 2.87
CA LYS A 314 21.52 -12.11 2.75
C LYS A 314 21.56 -13.21 3.79
N THR A 315 21.73 -14.46 3.39
CA THR A 315 21.84 -15.58 4.34
C THR A 315 23.03 -15.38 5.27
N SER A 316 22.95 -15.78 6.52
CA SER A 316 24.14 -15.96 7.36
C SER A 316 24.55 -17.44 7.34
N GLY A 317 25.75 -17.76 7.81
CA GLY A 317 26.20 -19.15 7.92
C GLY A 317 25.47 -19.92 9.04
N ARG A 318 24.55 -19.29 9.77
CA ARG A 318 23.76 -19.90 10.82
C ARG A 318 22.38 -20.27 10.30
N ARG A 319 21.87 -21.41 10.75
CA ARG A 319 20.44 -21.70 10.70
C ARG A 319 19.71 -20.71 11.62
N TYR A 320 18.65 -20.10 11.10
CA TYR A 320 17.73 -19.30 11.90
C TYR A 320 16.56 -20.21 12.24
N GLU A 321 16.40 -20.50 13.52
CA GLU A 321 15.29 -21.26 14.05
C GLU A 321 14.81 -20.53 15.31
N TYR A 322 13.51 -20.30 15.39
CA TYR A 322 12.87 -19.87 16.63
C TYR A 322 12.42 -21.13 17.38
N SER A 323 12.53 -21.14 18.69
CA SER A 323 12.08 -22.28 19.51
C SER A 323 10.55 -22.35 19.65
N ASP A 324 9.86 -21.27 19.37
CA ASP A 324 8.44 -21.07 19.63
C ASP A 324 7.59 -20.79 18.39
N MET A 325 8.21 -20.64 17.23
CA MET A 325 7.49 -20.44 15.96
C MET A 325 8.33 -20.84 14.75
N GLU A 326 7.69 -20.94 13.59
CA GLU A 326 8.37 -21.16 12.33
C GLU A 326 9.18 -19.93 11.90
N PHE A 327 10.37 -20.18 11.34
CA PHE A 327 11.24 -19.13 10.79
C PHE A 327 10.64 -18.42 9.59
N TYR A 328 9.93 -19.16 8.74
CA TYR A 328 9.36 -18.62 7.49
C TYR A 328 8.26 -17.58 7.74
N PRO A 329 8.13 -16.57 6.89
CA PRO A 329 7.04 -15.59 6.98
C PRO A 329 5.67 -16.26 6.86
N LEU A 330 4.63 -15.53 7.21
CA LEU A 330 3.26 -16.00 6.99
C LEU A 330 2.91 -15.95 5.50
N TYR A 331 3.22 -14.83 4.83
CA TYR A 331 3.08 -14.69 3.37
C TYR A 331 4.32 -14.00 2.80
N TYR A 332 4.80 -14.50 1.68
CA TYR A 332 5.99 -13.99 1.00
C TYR A 332 5.67 -12.74 0.17
N PHE A 333 6.67 -11.89 -0.03
CA PHE A 333 6.66 -10.89 -1.10
C PHE A 333 6.28 -11.54 -2.44
N GLY A 334 5.48 -10.86 -3.25
CA GLY A 334 5.02 -11.37 -4.54
C GLY A 334 3.85 -12.37 -4.46
N TYR A 335 3.43 -12.77 -3.25
CA TYR A 335 2.32 -13.70 -3.06
C TYR A 335 0.96 -13.05 -3.30
N GLY A 336 0.02 -13.83 -3.84
CA GLY A 336 -1.38 -13.48 -4.01
C GLY A 336 -2.12 -14.57 -4.79
N LEU A 337 -3.37 -14.81 -4.45
CA LEU A 337 -4.24 -15.80 -5.08
C LEU A 337 -5.14 -15.17 -6.14
N SER A 338 -5.71 -16.00 -6.98
CA SER A 338 -6.70 -15.68 -8.02
C SER A 338 -7.88 -16.67 -7.94
N TYR A 339 -9.01 -16.33 -8.56
CA TYR A 339 -10.13 -17.26 -8.76
C TYR A 339 -9.91 -18.26 -9.90
N THR A 340 -8.76 -18.16 -10.56
CA THR A 340 -8.33 -19.10 -11.60
C THR A 340 -6.92 -19.59 -11.29
N SER A 341 -6.41 -20.52 -12.08
CA SER A 341 -5.07 -21.10 -11.92
C SER A 341 -4.27 -20.92 -13.19
N PHE A 342 -2.96 -20.69 -13.02
CA PHE A 342 -2.04 -20.52 -14.13
C PHE A 342 -0.91 -21.54 -14.06
N GLU A 343 -0.49 -22.02 -15.24
CA GLU A 343 0.66 -22.88 -15.40
C GLU A 343 1.73 -22.20 -16.23
N TYR A 344 2.99 -22.42 -15.85
CA TYR A 344 4.16 -21.91 -16.53
C TYR A 344 4.89 -23.03 -17.24
N SER A 345 5.34 -22.76 -18.46
CA SER A 345 6.10 -23.71 -19.28
C SER A 345 7.05 -23.02 -20.24
N GLY A 346 7.90 -23.79 -20.88
CA GLY A 346 8.72 -23.33 -22.00
C GLY A 346 9.70 -22.21 -21.65
N LEU A 347 10.29 -22.24 -20.45
CA LEU A 347 11.34 -21.29 -20.06
C LEU A 347 12.51 -21.36 -21.05
N LYS A 348 12.85 -20.21 -21.63
CA LYS A 348 14.01 -20.05 -22.52
C LYS A 348 14.83 -18.87 -22.05
N ILE A 349 16.14 -19.07 -21.98
CA ILE A 349 17.12 -18.06 -21.62
C ILE A 349 18.12 -17.97 -22.75
N GLN A 350 18.34 -16.79 -23.31
CA GLN A 350 19.24 -16.57 -24.44
C GLN A 350 20.10 -15.33 -24.20
N GLU A 351 21.39 -15.52 -24.17
CA GLU A 351 22.35 -14.42 -24.19
C GLU A 351 22.42 -13.81 -25.58
N LYS A 352 22.50 -12.48 -25.67
CA LYS A 352 22.61 -11.69 -26.89
C LYS A 352 24.03 -11.15 -27.03
N ASP A 353 24.44 -10.82 -28.26
CA ASP A 353 25.78 -10.31 -28.58
C ASP A 353 26.14 -9.02 -27.82
N ASN A 354 25.17 -8.23 -27.40
CA ASN A 354 25.35 -7.00 -26.61
C ASN A 354 25.42 -7.24 -25.09
N GLY A 355 25.51 -8.49 -24.65
CA GLY A 355 25.51 -8.89 -23.24
C GLY A 355 24.12 -8.86 -22.57
N ASN A 356 23.05 -8.49 -23.27
CA ASN A 356 21.69 -8.62 -22.72
C ASN A 356 21.28 -10.09 -22.68
N VAL A 357 20.40 -10.43 -21.73
CA VAL A 357 19.82 -11.76 -21.61
C VAL A 357 18.32 -11.68 -21.85
N ALA A 358 17.84 -12.35 -22.89
CA ALA A 358 16.41 -12.53 -23.12
C ALA A 358 15.89 -13.72 -22.33
N VAL A 359 14.79 -13.51 -21.60
CA VAL A 359 14.09 -14.56 -20.84
C VAL A 359 12.65 -14.64 -21.33
N GLN A 360 12.19 -15.85 -21.69
CA GLN A 360 10.83 -16.08 -22.17
C GLN A 360 10.20 -17.25 -21.40
N ALA A 361 8.91 -17.14 -21.14
CA ALA A 361 8.10 -18.23 -20.60
C ALA A 361 6.69 -18.16 -21.17
N THR A 362 6.02 -19.29 -21.26
CA THR A 362 4.62 -19.38 -21.63
C THR A 362 3.78 -19.52 -20.37
N VAL A 363 2.76 -18.66 -20.23
CA VAL A 363 1.77 -18.71 -19.17
C VAL A 363 0.45 -19.15 -19.76
N LYS A 364 -0.24 -20.10 -19.13
CA LYS A 364 -1.54 -20.62 -19.54
C LYS A 364 -2.52 -20.52 -18.39
N ASN A 365 -3.72 -20.02 -18.67
CA ASN A 365 -4.84 -20.10 -17.74
C ASN A 365 -5.46 -21.51 -17.83
N VAL A 366 -5.30 -22.32 -16.79
CA VAL A 366 -5.82 -23.70 -16.72
C VAL A 366 -7.11 -23.79 -15.91
N GLY A 367 -7.58 -22.69 -15.36
CA GLY A 367 -8.85 -22.63 -14.63
C GLY A 367 -10.05 -22.32 -15.52
N GLN A 368 -11.19 -22.04 -14.88
CA GLN A 368 -12.49 -21.87 -15.54
C GLN A 368 -12.92 -20.39 -15.64
N ARG A 369 -12.13 -19.46 -15.13
CA ARG A 369 -12.43 -18.01 -15.15
C ARG A 369 -11.34 -17.27 -15.88
N ALA A 370 -11.69 -16.21 -16.59
CA ALA A 370 -10.73 -15.24 -17.08
C ALA A 370 -10.03 -14.55 -15.89
N GLY A 371 -8.79 -14.21 -16.05
CA GLY A 371 -8.04 -13.53 -14.99
C GLY A 371 -6.71 -13.02 -15.47
N ASP A 372 -6.14 -12.17 -14.63
CA ASP A 372 -4.81 -11.62 -14.84
C ASP A 372 -3.79 -12.42 -14.04
N GLU A 373 -2.65 -12.67 -14.64
CA GLU A 373 -1.46 -13.16 -13.95
C GLU A 373 -0.38 -12.08 -13.94
N VAL A 374 0.27 -11.91 -12.79
CA VAL A 374 1.45 -11.05 -12.65
C VAL A 374 2.68 -11.95 -12.67
N VAL A 375 3.26 -12.07 -13.85
CA VAL A 375 4.48 -12.86 -14.09
C VAL A 375 5.67 -12.11 -13.52
N GLN A 376 6.41 -12.71 -12.63
CA GLN A 376 7.52 -12.10 -11.91
C GLN A 376 8.83 -12.81 -12.29
N LEU A 377 9.85 -12.03 -12.68
CA LEU A 377 11.19 -12.53 -12.99
C LEU A 377 12.14 -12.27 -11.83
N TYR A 378 12.63 -13.33 -11.24
CA TYR A 378 13.62 -13.29 -10.16
C TYR A 378 14.95 -13.83 -10.64
N ILE A 379 16.05 -13.27 -10.11
CA ILE A 379 17.41 -13.78 -10.33
C ILE A 379 18.01 -14.19 -8.99
N THR A 380 18.71 -15.30 -9.00
CA THR A 380 19.56 -15.78 -7.91
C THR A 380 20.98 -15.95 -8.42
N ASP A 381 21.92 -15.29 -7.78
CA ASP A 381 23.35 -15.52 -8.04
C ASP A 381 23.82 -16.73 -7.23
N MET A 382 24.22 -17.77 -7.95
CA MET A 382 24.62 -19.05 -7.34
C MET A 382 26.05 -19.03 -6.80
N TYR A 383 26.94 -18.24 -7.39
CA TYR A 383 28.36 -18.14 -7.03
C TYR A 383 28.84 -16.70 -7.19
N ALA A 384 29.22 -16.07 -6.08
CA ALA A 384 29.72 -14.71 -6.06
C ALA A 384 30.97 -14.59 -5.17
N SER A 385 31.85 -13.64 -5.49
CA SER A 385 33.04 -13.33 -4.69
C SER A 385 32.69 -12.71 -3.32
N VAL A 386 31.50 -12.15 -3.21
CA VAL A 386 30.93 -11.61 -1.97
C VAL A 386 29.55 -12.18 -1.73
N LYS A 387 29.06 -12.12 -0.49
CA LYS A 387 27.74 -12.61 -0.15
C LYS A 387 26.64 -11.77 -0.79
N THR A 388 25.88 -12.38 -1.69
CA THR A 388 24.75 -11.80 -2.40
C THR A 388 23.43 -12.04 -1.69
N ARG A 389 22.35 -11.48 -2.19
CA ARG A 389 20.98 -11.73 -1.78
C ARG A 389 20.50 -13.09 -2.26
N ILE A 390 19.57 -13.71 -1.54
CA ILE A 390 19.05 -15.03 -1.92
C ILE A 390 18.31 -15.02 -3.26
N THR A 391 17.67 -13.92 -3.59
CA THR A 391 16.95 -13.70 -4.85
C THR A 391 16.61 -12.22 -4.99
N GLU A 392 16.43 -11.74 -6.22
CA GLU A 392 16.03 -10.35 -6.49
C GLU A 392 15.01 -10.30 -7.62
N LEU A 393 13.88 -9.62 -7.39
CA LEU A 393 12.93 -9.28 -8.45
C LEU A 393 13.59 -8.29 -9.41
N LYS A 394 13.66 -8.65 -10.68
CA LYS A 394 14.27 -7.79 -11.72
C LYS A 394 13.24 -7.19 -12.66
N ASP A 395 12.16 -7.90 -12.89
CA ASP A 395 11.08 -7.40 -13.76
C ASP A 395 9.77 -8.13 -13.48
N PHE A 396 8.67 -7.56 -13.91
CA PHE A 396 7.36 -8.21 -13.87
C PHE A 396 6.45 -7.69 -14.98
N THR A 397 5.49 -8.50 -15.39
CA THR A 397 4.47 -8.10 -16.36
C THR A 397 3.13 -8.69 -16.00
N ARG A 398 2.07 -7.95 -16.29
CA ARG A 398 0.68 -8.40 -16.11
C ARG A 398 0.11 -8.84 -17.44
N VAL A 399 -0.51 -10.02 -17.47
CA VAL A 399 -1.14 -10.59 -18.66
C VAL A 399 -2.56 -11.04 -18.34
N HIS A 400 -3.51 -10.66 -19.20
CA HIS A 400 -4.88 -11.13 -19.12
C HIS A 400 -5.06 -12.37 -19.99
N LEU A 401 -5.68 -13.43 -19.44
CA LEU A 401 -5.89 -14.71 -20.11
C LEU A 401 -7.31 -15.22 -19.90
N GLN A 402 -7.96 -15.59 -21.00
CA GLN A 402 -9.21 -16.34 -20.97
C GLN A 402 -8.97 -17.80 -20.51
N PRO A 403 -10.00 -18.54 -20.05
CA PRO A 403 -9.88 -19.97 -19.79
C PRO A 403 -9.27 -20.74 -20.98
N GLY A 404 -8.20 -21.48 -20.73
CA GLY A 404 -7.48 -22.24 -21.76
C GLY A 404 -6.49 -21.43 -22.60
N GLU A 405 -6.51 -20.11 -22.53
CA GLU A 405 -5.59 -19.23 -23.27
C GLU A 405 -4.15 -19.33 -22.75
N SER A 406 -3.21 -19.23 -23.69
CA SER A 406 -1.78 -19.20 -23.39
C SER A 406 -1.12 -17.96 -24.01
N LYS A 407 -0.16 -17.36 -23.32
CA LYS A 407 0.61 -16.23 -23.82
C LYS A 407 2.09 -16.40 -23.48
N THR A 408 2.96 -16.13 -24.44
CA THR A 408 4.38 -16.03 -24.18
C THR A 408 4.72 -14.64 -23.66
N VAL A 409 5.39 -14.57 -22.53
CA VAL A 409 5.94 -13.34 -21.93
C VAL A 409 7.44 -13.31 -22.16
N SER A 410 7.99 -12.13 -22.34
CA SER A 410 9.39 -11.92 -22.59
C SER A 410 9.93 -10.80 -21.72
N PHE A 411 11.10 -11.01 -21.15
CA PHE A 411 11.84 -10.03 -20.37
C PHE A 411 13.23 -9.85 -20.99
N GLU A 412 13.81 -8.68 -20.80
CA GLU A 412 15.19 -8.41 -21.22
C GLU A 412 15.98 -7.89 -20.03
N LEU A 413 17.00 -8.64 -19.64
CA LEU A 413 17.94 -8.25 -18.61
C LEU A 413 19.16 -7.61 -19.28
N THR A 414 19.43 -6.37 -18.92
CA THR A 414 20.67 -5.68 -19.35
C THR A 414 21.82 -6.03 -18.40
N PRO A 415 23.09 -5.85 -18.81
CA PRO A 415 24.22 -6.04 -17.91
C PRO A 415 24.07 -5.33 -16.57
N VAL A 416 23.50 -4.12 -16.53
CA VAL A 416 23.25 -3.39 -15.28
C VAL A 416 22.31 -4.15 -14.33
N SER A 417 21.37 -4.94 -14.86
CA SER A 417 20.43 -5.71 -14.03
C SER A 417 21.10 -6.81 -13.20
N TYR A 418 22.29 -7.28 -13.63
CA TYR A 418 23.03 -8.35 -12.98
C TYR A 418 24.48 -8.00 -12.63
N THR A 419 25.02 -6.83 -13.02
CA THR A 419 26.42 -6.42 -12.74
C THR A 419 26.67 -6.24 -11.24
N HIS A 420 25.67 -5.82 -10.48
CA HIS A 420 25.79 -5.76 -9.02
C HIS A 420 25.93 -7.15 -8.38
N LEU A 421 25.61 -8.21 -9.10
CA LEU A 421 25.82 -9.60 -8.70
C LEU A 421 27.25 -10.07 -9.05
N ARG A 422 27.89 -9.42 -10.05
CA ARG A 422 29.23 -9.77 -10.58
C ARG A 422 30.28 -8.65 -10.44
N ALA A 423 29.98 -7.57 -9.73
CA ALA A 423 30.78 -6.33 -9.72
C ALA A 423 32.26 -6.50 -9.38
N HIS A 424 32.67 -7.61 -8.77
CA HIS A 424 34.05 -7.87 -8.42
C HIS A 424 34.84 -8.71 -9.48
N GLU A 425 34.15 -9.32 -10.44
CA GLU A 425 34.87 -10.05 -11.53
C GLU A 425 35.36 -9.12 -12.63
N THR A 426 34.75 -7.93 -12.80
CA THR A 426 35.15 -6.94 -13.81
C THR A 426 36.27 -6.02 -13.37
N GLU A 427 36.51 -5.86 -12.08
CA GLU A 427 37.66 -5.07 -11.57
C GLU A 427 38.97 -5.84 -11.53
N LEU A 428 38.93 -7.15 -11.62
CA LEU A 428 40.15 -8.00 -11.64
C LEU A 428 40.76 -8.18 -13.03
N HIS A 429 40.16 -7.59 -14.06
CA HIS A 429 40.62 -7.68 -15.45
C HIS A 429 41.05 -6.32 -16.04
N LEU A 430 41.22 -5.31 -15.20
CA LEU A 430 41.90 -4.04 -15.54
C LEU A 430 43.17 -3.93 -14.74
#